data_fa50cf4d6791b9ce9338a1eb51b4e4bc
#
_entry.id   fa50cf4d6791b9ce9338a1eb51b4e4bc
#
_cell.length_a   1.000
_cell.length_b   1.000
_cell.length_c   1.000
_cell.angle_alpha   90.00
_cell.angle_beta   90.00
_cell.angle_gamma   90.00
#
_symmetry.space_group_name_H-M   'P 1'
#
loop_
_entity.id
_entity.type
_entity.pdbx_description
1 polymer ?
#
loop_
_entity_poly.entity_id
_entity_poly.type
_entity_poly.pdbx_seq_one_letter_code
_entity_poly.pdbx_strand_id
1 'polypeptide(L)'
;MTEMTFNGVDMSRFFRITDIIRPIGNKRSVSTDDAPLLGVNIQQVKRGEKEHTIKFDMKNTDTRELEQLKHELAGVLDVLEPVRIVYGDEPDKYYLGMPVDEVTPENLTRWFQRSEMKILIPDGVAHSSTMRRIDSQTATVSSDKLTFTVDNKGTVAAHPIITVKHNAENGYIGLVNASGAFELGNRQEADGETVRQSELLLDYRSNLWSDGLRAGKQNVAILNDTTQALNVRVGSYDFNGRKFLFLSNWSTSGGNSAGSLTWDIPADSNGEKGSLNDYIWWRQLFWMGAINQLGFIKLTVSDTNGQFLYGVETYKRTYGLDCEYNFLASNGKGGYNILKRWTFQGTHLDTQNPFNEPRGWSDLKRNDDKVQVYWWGSYPTFTIPEIKGRKSAKIHLAFGTVRNNPLITRMYVEQLYYQKDFVQTTRDIPNRYPMGSQVVINSDEDTVLVDGLAKIGDVVDGSSWLTLPPGKSQLELYVSSFVKKKPTVSIEFEERWL
;
A
#
# COMPACT_ATOMS: atom_id res chain seq x y z
N MET A 1 4.16 -35.38 52.99
CA MET A 1 4.39 -36.52 52.07
C MET A 1 4.59 -35.93 50.72
N THR A 2 5.59 -36.39 50.03
CA THR A 2 5.87 -35.88 48.67
C THR A 2 4.86 -36.55 47.73
N GLU A 3 3.97 -35.79 47.17
CA GLU A 3 2.96 -36.22 46.20
C GLU A 3 3.52 -36.10 44.79
N MET A 4 3.08 -36.91 43.86
CA MET A 4 3.49 -36.88 42.45
C MET A 4 2.32 -37.22 41.58
N THR A 5 2.12 -36.46 40.52
CA THR A 5 1.24 -36.83 39.41
C THR A 5 2.05 -37.20 38.19
N PHE A 6 1.67 -38.27 37.50
CA PHE A 6 2.27 -38.78 36.28
C PHE A 6 1.20 -38.86 35.23
N ASN A 7 1.34 -38.13 34.13
CA ASN A 7 0.33 -38.02 33.06
C ASN A 7 -1.09 -37.72 33.59
N GLY A 8 -1.20 -36.82 34.60
CA GLY A 8 -2.43 -36.46 35.24
C GLY A 8 -2.98 -37.45 36.27
N VAL A 9 -2.34 -38.61 36.47
CA VAL A 9 -2.72 -39.61 37.43
C VAL A 9 -1.95 -39.39 38.75
N ASP A 10 -2.68 -39.32 39.87
CA ASP A 10 -2.08 -39.25 41.21
C ASP A 10 -1.46 -40.59 41.57
N MET A 11 -0.12 -40.61 41.75
CA MET A 11 0.66 -41.79 41.99
C MET A 11 0.52 -42.30 43.45
N SER A 12 -0.01 -41.49 44.36
CA SER A 12 -0.33 -41.94 45.75
C SER A 12 -1.36 -43.06 45.81
N ARG A 13 -2.10 -43.27 44.73
CA ARG A 13 -3.06 -44.39 44.58
C ARG A 13 -2.34 -45.74 44.51
N PHE A 14 -1.12 -45.79 43.99
CA PHE A 14 -0.38 -47.01 43.73
C PHE A 14 0.71 -47.29 44.79
N PHE A 15 1.37 -46.25 45.26
CA PHE A 15 2.50 -46.38 46.15
C PHE A 15 2.68 -45.14 47.05
N ARG A 16 3.44 -45.31 48.08
CA ARG A 16 3.86 -44.20 48.93
C ARG A 16 5.31 -43.85 48.60
N ILE A 17 5.54 -42.61 48.14
CA ILE A 17 6.86 -42.08 47.89
C ILE A 17 7.61 -41.92 49.20
N THR A 18 8.83 -42.47 49.25
CA THR A 18 9.74 -42.37 50.40
C THR A 18 10.82 -41.34 50.18
N ASP A 19 11.28 -41.19 48.90
CA ASP A 19 12.30 -40.24 48.52
C ASP A 19 12.22 -39.89 47.03
N ILE A 20 12.58 -38.67 46.65
CA ILE A 20 12.72 -38.22 45.26
C ILE A 20 14.10 -37.61 45.08
N ILE A 21 14.96 -38.31 44.34
CA ILE A 21 16.29 -37.84 44.02
C ILE A 21 16.29 -37.11 42.70
N ARG A 22 16.47 -35.78 42.74
CA ARG A 22 16.58 -34.91 41.58
C ARG A 22 17.99 -34.32 41.50
N PRO A 23 18.79 -34.64 40.48
CA PRO A 23 20.12 -34.11 40.32
C PRO A 23 20.13 -32.57 40.17
N ILE A 24 21.10 -31.92 40.79
CA ILE A 24 21.35 -30.49 40.59
C ILE A 24 22.08 -30.31 39.25
N GLY A 25 21.36 -29.83 38.25
CA GLY A 25 21.85 -29.64 36.88
C GLY A 25 21.89 -30.92 36.04
N ASN A 26 22.09 -30.72 34.75
CA ASN A 26 22.04 -31.77 33.73
C ASN A 26 23.35 -32.54 33.65
N LYS A 27 23.30 -33.75 33.13
CA LYS A 27 24.49 -34.49 32.73
C LYS A 27 25.34 -33.66 31.77
N ARG A 28 26.65 -33.58 31.98
CA ARG A 28 27.56 -32.78 31.16
C ARG A 28 28.57 -33.69 30.48
N SER A 29 28.73 -33.49 29.17
CA SER A 29 29.79 -34.09 28.38
C SER A 29 30.71 -32.97 27.90
N VAL A 30 32.00 -33.08 28.18
CA VAL A 30 33.02 -32.10 27.82
C VAL A 30 33.98 -32.75 26.83
N SER A 31 34.06 -32.22 25.61
CA SER A 31 35.07 -32.61 24.63
C SER A 31 36.29 -31.72 24.80
N THR A 32 37.45 -32.34 24.87
CA THR A 32 38.73 -31.63 25.13
C THR A 32 39.80 -32.10 24.16
N ASP A 33 40.75 -31.21 23.83
CA ASP A 33 42.00 -31.51 23.15
C ASP A 33 43.16 -31.23 24.10
N ASP A 34 44.29 -31.93 23.94
CA ASP A 34 45.47 -31.69 24.72
C ASP A 34 46.09 -30.30 24.46
N ALA A 35 46.41 -29.58 25.50
CA ALA A 35 47.16 -28.34 25.40
C ALA A 35 48.64 -28.61 25.21
N PRO A 36 49.40 -27.83 24.41
CA PRO A 36 50.82 -28.16 24.05
C PRO A 36 51.76 -28.28 25.21
N LEU A 37 51.51 -27.68 26.38
CA LEU A 37 52.43 -27.67 27.53
C LEU A 37 51.79 -28.18 28.82
N LEU A 38 50.58 -27.80 29.10
CA LEU A 38 49.89 -28.19 30.35
C LEU A 38 48.35 -28.05 30.21
N GLY A 39 47.61 -29.09 30.65
CA GLY A 39 46.15 -29.09 30.69
C GLY A 39 45.48 -29.46 29.37
N VAL A 40 44.21 -29.09 29.21
CA VAL A 40 43.38 -29.41 28.03
C VAL A 40 42.65 -28.18 27.55
N ASN A 41 42.40 -28.07 26.24
CA ASN A 41 41.55 -27.09 25.65
C ASN A 41 40.11 -27.66 25.57
N ILE A 42 39.12 -26.94 26.10
CA ILE A 42 37.70 -27.32 25.99
C ILE A 42 37.22 -26.96 24.61
N GLN A 43 36.84 -27.94 23.81
CA GLN A 43 36.25 -27.74 22.49
C GLN A 43 34.72 -27.53 22.56
N GLN A 44 34.04 -28.37 23.36
CA GLN A 44 32.58 -28.34 23.47
C GLN A 44 32.12 -28.79 24.84
N VAL A 45 31.09 -28.11 25.37
CA VAL A 45 30.36 -28.55 26.57
C VAL A 45 28.92 -28.83 26.14
N LYS A 46 28.51 -30.11 26.18
CA LYS A 46 27.12 -30.51 25.87
C LYS A 46 26.40 -30.77 27.21
N ARG A 47 25.19 -30.19 27.30
CA ARG A 47 24.22 -30.48 28.37
C ARG A 47 23.31 -31.59 27.88
N GLY A 48 23.14 -32.64 28.67
CA GLY A 48 22.29 -33.78 28.33
C GLY A 48 21.04 -33.81 29.20
N GLU A 49 20.44 -34.96 29.19
CA GLU A 49 19.25 -35.31 29.95
C GLU A 49 19.45 -35.20 31.49
N LYS A 50 18.33 -35.22 32.22
CA LYS A 50 18.29 -35.52 33.67
C LYS A 50 17.62 -36.83 33.90
N GLU A 51 17.99 -37.50 35.02
CA GLU A 51 17.32 -38.69 35.49
C GLU A 51 16.86 -38.45 36.92
N HIS A 52 15.56 -38.55 37.13
CA HIS A 52 14.96 -38.48 38.45
C HIS A 52 14.74 -39.91 38.96
N THR A 53 15.13 -40.19 40.21
CA THR A 53 14.92 -41.48 40.87
C THR A 53 13.84 -41.33 41.94
N ILE A 54 12.76 -42.07 41.78
CA ILE A 54 11.61 -42.10 42.72
C ILE A 54 11.69 -43.37 43.51
N LYS A 55 11.97 -43.25 44.84
CA LYS A 55 11.92 -44.38 45.75
C LYS A 55 10.57 -44.46 46.43
N PHE A 56 10.01 -45.64 46.47
CA PHE A 56 8.65 -45.83 46.96
C PHE A 56 8.43 -47.19 47.63
N ASP A 57 7.42 -47.23 48.49
CA ASP A 57 6.94 -48.45 49.14
C ASP A 57 5.55 -48.76 48.65
N MET A 58 5.29 -50.01 48.27
CA MET A 58 3.97 -50.57 47.97
C MET A 58 3.53 -51.49 49.10
N LYS A 59 2.28 -51.28 49.56
CA LYS A 59 1.75 -52.05 50.67
C LYS A 59 0.26 -52.37 50.42
N ASN A 60 -0.12 -53.65 50.57
CA ASN A 60 -1.51 -54.04 50.62
C ASN A 60 -1.65 -55.24 51.55
N THR A 61 -2.77 -55.37 52.24
CA THR A 61 -3.07 -56.50 53.13
C THR A 61 -3.40 -57.82 52.39
N ASP A 62 -3.87 -57.70 51.14
CA ASP A 62 -4.06 -58.83 50.22
C ASP A 62 -2.95 -58.88 49.16
N THR A 63 -2.31 -59.99 49.01
CA THR A 63 -1.24 -60.21 48.01
C THR A 63 -1.77 -60.22 46.56
N ARG A 64 -3.00 -60.60 46.34
CA ARG A 64 -3.66 -60.58 45.01
C ARG A 64 -3.96 -59.15 44.56
N GLU A 65 -4.48 -58.37 45.47
CA GLU A 65 -4.70 -56.92 45.23
C GLU A 65 -3.41 -56.20 45.01
N LEU A 66 -2.32 -56.56 45.68
CA LEU A 66 -0.99 -56.00 45.45
C LEU A 66 -0.50 -56.28 44.02
N GLU A 67 -0.66 -57.52 43.51
CA GLU A 67 -0.30 -57.88 42.16
C GLU A 67 -1.18 -57.18 41.13
N GLN A 68 -2.49 -57.06 41.39
CA GLN A 68 -3.39 -56.26 40.54
C GLN A 68 -2.98 -54.79 40.44
N LEU A 69 -2.60 -54.22 41.59
CA LEU A 69 -2.11 -52.81 41.66
C LEU A 69 -0.87 -52.61 40.83
N LYS A 70 0.07 -53.62 40.78
CA LYS A 70 1.22 -53.56 39.89
C LYS A 70 0.86 -53.57 38.42
N HIS A 71 -0.13 -54.39 38.02
CA HIS A 71 -0.60 -54.40 36.65
C HIS A 71 -1.24 -53.08 36.26
N GLU A 72 -2.02 -52.47 37.15
CA GLU A 72 -2.59 -51.13 36.92
C GLU A 72 -1.48 -50.08 36.82
N LEU A 73 -0.48 -50.11 37.70
CA LEU A 73 0.67 -49.21 37.67
C LEU A 73 1.46 -49.38 36.36
N ALA A 74 1.73 -50.64 35.94
CA ALA A 74 2.38 -50.92 34.66
C ALA A 74 1.69 -50.28 33.49
N GLY A 75 0.33 -50.33 33.46
CA GLY A 75 -0.47 -49.69 32.42
C GLY A 75 -0.39 -48.15 32.43
N VAL A 76 -0.22 -47.53 33.61
CA VAL A 76 -0.03 -46.07 33.70
C VAL A 76 1.38 -45.66 33.25
N LEU A 77 2.38 -46.51 33.50
CA LEU A 77 3.79 -46.25 33.17
C LEU A 77 4.14 -46.61 31.71
N ASP A 78 3.28 -47.34 31.01
CA ASP A 78 3.49 -47.74 29.61
C ASP A 78 3.18 -46.52 28.65
N VAL A 79 4.16 -45.62 28.57
CA VAL A 79 4.12 -44.44 27.71
C VAL A 79 5.21 -44.49 26.67
N LEU A 80 4.89 -44.09 25.45
CA LEU A 80 5.81 -44.09 24.30
C LEU A 80 6.53 -42.77 24.09
N GLU A 81 6.00 -41.71 24.72
CA GLU A 81 6.53 -40.33 24.61
C GLU A 81 6.64 -39.72 26.01
N PRO A 82 7.52 -38.71 26.23
CA PRO A 82 7.62 -38.02 27.50
C PRO A 82 6.28 -37.38 27.91
N VAL A 83 5.82 -37.66 29.13
CA VAL A 83 4.55 -37.17 29.67
C VAL A 83 4.80 -36.16 30.81
N ARG A 84 3.76 -35.38 31.09
CA ARG A 84 3.80 -34.37 32.15
C ARG A 84 3.85 -34.99 33.53
N ILE A 85 4.84 -34.57 34.33
CA ILE A 85 5.09 -35.00 35.70
C ILE A 85 5.12 -33.76 36.60
N VAL A 86 4.33 -33.76 37.66
CA VAL A 86 4.31 -32.69 38.66
C VAL A 86 4.63 -33.26 40.03
N TYR A 87 5.52 -32.62 40.74
CA TYR A 87 5.87 -32.99 42.14
C TYR A 87 5.15 -32.05 43.11
N GLY A 88 4.67 -32.59 44.24
CA GLY A 88 3.90 -31.84 45.19
C GLY A 88 4.66 -30.74 45.94
N ASP A 89 5.98 -30.78 45.92
CA ASP A 89 6.88 -29.74 46.48
C ASP A 89 7.15 -28.59 45.51
N GLU A 90 6.83 -28.77 44.18
CA GLU A 90 6.90 -27.75 43.11
C GLU A 90 5.67 -27.75 42.22
N PRO A 91 4.46 -27.45 42.77
CA PRO A 91 3.19 -27.56 42.02
C PRO A 91 3.05 -26.55 40.89
N ASP A 92 3.86 -25.49 40.87
CA ASP A 92 3.96 -24.46 39.87
C ASP A 92 4.83 -24.84 38.68
N LYS A 93 5.46 -26.05 38.77
CA LYS A 93 6.33 -26.56 37.70
C LYS A 93 5.94 -27.96 37.28
N TYR A 94 6.35 -28.33 36.07
CA TYR A 94 6.23 -29.70 35.56
C TYR A 94 7.51 -30.10 34.82
N TYR A 95 7.68 -31.40 34.64
CA TYR A 95 8.73 -32.00 33.85
C TYR A 95 8.10 -32.86 32.76
N LEU A 96 8.77 -32.93 31.61
CA LEU A 96 8.43 -33.87 30.54
C LEU A 96 9.33 -35.07 30.66
N GLY A 97 8.79 -36.19 31.10
CA GLY A 97 9.59 -37.39 31.41
C GLY A 97 8.90 -38.70 31.07
N MET A 98 9.70 -39.73 30.95
CA MET A 98 9.23 -41.09 30.76
C MET A 98 10.01 -42.07 31.60
N PRO A 99 9.40 -43.19 32.07
CA PRO A 99 10.12 -44.21 32.80
C PRO A 99 11.20 -44.87 31.94
N VAL A 100 12.32 -45.17 32.55
CA VAL A 100 13.41 -45.94 31.93
C VAL A 100 13.84 -47.05 32.91
N ASP A 101 14.43 -48.09 32.37
CA ASP A 101 14.78 -49.32 33.10
C ASP A 101 13.55 -50.08 33.65
N GLU A 102 13.79 -51.26 34.16
CA GLU A 102 12.80 -52.11 34.81
C GLU A 102 12.54 -51.66 36.26
N VAL A 103 11.27 -51.57 36.60
CA VAL A 103 10.88 -51.32 38.02
C VAL A 103 10.75 -52.66 38.71
N THR A 104 11.74 -53.02 39.48
CA THR A 104 11.78 -54.34 40.15
C THR A 104 11.56 -54.16 41.64
N PRO A 105 10.39 -54.54 42.21
CA PRO A 105 10.11 -54.47 43.63
C PRO A 105 10.88 -55.52 44.44
N GLU A 106 11.55 -55.06 45.50
CA GLU A 106 12.16 -55.93 46.51
C GLU A 106 11.11 -56.31 47.56
N ASN A 107 10.92 -57.58 47.76
CA ASN A 107 10.00 -58.14 48.77
C ASN A 107 10.58 -58.04 50.17
N LEU A 108 10.22 -57.03 50.98
CA LEU A 108 10.58 -56.97 52.39
C LEU A 108 9.69 -57.92 53.21
N THR A 109 8.40 -58.01 52.85
CA THR A 109 7.46 -59.03 53.30
C THR A 109 6.48 -59.35 52.16
N ARG A 110 5.54 -60.34 52.36
CA ARG A 110 4.56 -60.71 51.36
C ARG A 110 3.61 -59.60 50.98
N TRP A 111 3.38 -58.63 51.87
CA TRP A 111 2.45 -57.50 51.66
C TRP A 111 3.12 -56.13 51.64
N PHE A 112 4.45 -56.07 51.73
CA PHE A 112 5.24 -54.84 51.76
C PHE A 112 6.44 -54.98 50.84
N GLN A 113 6.51 -54.15 49.84
CA GLN A 113 7.55 -54.14 48.82
C GLN A 113 8.16 -52.76 48.72
N ARG A 114 9.46 -52.66 48.51
CA ARG A 114 10.18 -51.45 48.20
C ARG A 114 10.70 -51.48 46.80
N SER A 115 10.65 -50.35 46.11
CA SER A 115 11.18 -50.24 44.75
C SER A 115 11.69 -48.83 44.49
N GLU A 116 12.37 -48.72 43.40
CA GLU A 116 12.69 -47.43 42.78
C GLU A 116 12.35 -47.49 41.30
N MET A 117 11.96 -46.32 40.76
CA MET A 117 11.82 -46.14 39.34
C MET A 117 12.64 -44.92 38.90
N LYS A 118 13.21 -45.02 37.72
CA LYS A 118 13.95 -43.94 37.09
C LYS A 118 13.12 -43.30 36.03
N ILE A 119 13.10 -42.00 35.99
CA ILE A 119 12.38 -41.19 35.03
C ILE A 119 13.42 -40.36 34.29
N LEU A 120 13.51 -40.57 32.99
CA LEU A 120 14.32 -39.77 32.08
C LEU A 120 13.58 -38.48 31.76
N ILE A 121 14.24 -37.34 31.93
CA ILE A 121 13.78 -36.01 31.50
C ILE A 121 14.65 -35.59 30.30
N PRO A 122 14.20 -35.83 29.04
CA PRO A 122 15.07 -35.70 27.87
C PRO A 122 15.59 -34.29 27.65
N ASP A 123 14.77 -33.27 27.87
CA ASP A 123 15.13 -31.85 27.74
C ASP A 123 15.93 -31.31 28.95
N GLY A 124 15.89 -32.06 30.05
CA GLY A 124 16.65 -31.77 31.27
C GLY A 124 16.22 -30.53 32.02
N VAL A 125 15.02 -29.98 31.81
CA VAL A 125 14.53 -28.76 32.44
C VAL A 125 13.16 -28.95 33.11
N ALA A 126 12.88 -28.13 34.11
CA ALA A 126 11.53 -27.91 34.63
C ALA A 126 10.84 -26.79 33.85
N HIS A 127 9.58 -26.96 33.57
CA HIS A 127 8.73 -26.01 32.87
C HIS A 127 7.75 -25.33 33.83
N SER A 128 7.45 -24.05 33.59
CA SER A 128 6.39 -23.36 34.34
C SER A 128 5.02 -23.93 33.99
N SER A 129 4.16 -24.13 34.96
CA SER A 129 2.76 -24.50 34.72
C SER A 129 1.93 -23.36 34.12
N THR A 130 2.46 -22.13 34.08
CA THR A 130 1.79 -20.92 33.58
C THR A 130 2.64 -20.17 32.58
N MET A 131 2.03 -19.69 31.52
CA MET A 131 2.70 -18.81 30.53
C MET A 131 2.80 -17.39 31.09
N ARG A 132 3.97 -16.80 30.94
CA ARG A 132 4.16 -15.35 31.11
C ARG A 132 3.65 -14.62 29.88
N ARG A 133 2.95 -13.50 30.11
CA ARG A 133 2.43 -12.67 29.05
C ARG A 133 2.81 -11.21 29.24
N ILE A 134 3.24 -10.58 28.16
CA ILE A 134 3.61 -9.17 28.06
C ILE A 134 2.83 -8.58 26.89
N ASP A 135 2.10 -7.49 27.12
CA ASP A 135 1.26 -6.84 26.11
C ASP A 135 1.89 -5.49 25.68
N SER A 136 1.51 -5.03 24.50
CA SER A 136 1.93 -3.74 23.93
C SER A 136 1.56 -2.53 24.79
N GLN A 137 0.66 -2.67 25.77
CA GLN A 137 0.34 -1.61 26.73
C GLN A 137 1.52 -1.25 27.64
N THR A 138 2.46 -2.18 27.86
CA THR A 138 3.64 -1.99 28.68
C THR A 138 4.88 -1.63 27.86
N ALA A 139 4.75 -1.58 26.54
CA ALA A 139 5.84 -1.27 25.63
C ALA A 139 6.18 0.23 25.61
N THR A 140 7.45 0.53 25.47
CA THR A 140 7.90 1.89 25.14
C THR A 140 7.73 2.09 23.63
N VAL A 141 6.94 3.09 23.24
CA VAL A 141 6.65 3.40 21.84
C VAL A 141 7.58 4.50 21.34
N SER A 142 8.30 4.27 20.26
CA SER A 142 9.02 5.29 19.50
C SER A 142 8.48 5.42 18.07
N SER A 143 9.03 6.35 17.27
CA SER A 143 8.57 6.60 15.91
C SER A 143 8.61 5.37 15.01
N ASP A 144 9.60 4.52 15.18
CA ASP A 144 9.94 3.40 14.31
C ASP A 144 9.76 2.02 14.95
N LYS A 145 9.69 1.93 16.29
CA LYS A 145 9.65 0.65 17.00
C LYS A 145 8.81 0.64 18.27
N LEU A 146 8.49 -0.57 18.71
CA LEU A 146 8.00 -0.89 20.04
C LEU A 146 9.12 -1.62 20.81
N THR A 147 9.42 -1.19 22.03
CA THR A 147 10.42 -1.84 22.90
C THR A 147 9.74 -2.46 24.11
N PHE A 148 9.91 -3.76 24.29
CA PHE A 148 9.37 -4.54 25.40
C PHE A 148 10.49 -4.87 26.38
N THR A 149 10.24 -4.73 27.68
CA THR A 149 11.10 -5.26 28.72
C THR A 149 10.58 -6.62 29.14
N VAL A 150 11.38 -7.65 28.90
CA VAL A 150 11.08 -9.05 29.24
C VAL A 150 11.88 -9.43 30.48
N ASP A 151 11.23 -10.05 31.46
CA ASP A 151 11.88 -10.58 32.68
C ASP A 151 11.64 -12.08 32.75
N ASN A 152 12.60 -12.87 32.23
CA ASN A 152 12.61 -14.33 32.31
C ASN A 152 13.24 -14.76 33.64
N LYS A 153 12.42 -15.23 34.58
CA LYS A 153 12.89 -15.71 35.91
C LYS A 153 13.42 -17.13 35.88
N GLY A 154 13.32 -17.80 34.74
CA GLY A 154 13.95 -19.10 34.54
C GLY A 154 15.48 -19.02 34.55
N THR A 155 16.14 -20.18 34.64
CA THR A 155 17.62 -20.32 34.56
C THR A 155 18.08 -20.69 33.14
N VAL A 156 17.13 -20.94 32.23
CA VAL A 156 17.37 -21.27 30.83
C VAL A 156 16.62 -20.27 29.92
N ALA A 157 17.11 -20.13 28.71
CA ALA A 157 16.40 -19.30 27.70
C ALA A 157 15.00 -19.87 27.42
N ALA A 158 14.01 -18.98 27.35
CA ALA A 158 12.64 -19.31 26.96
C ALA A 158 12.45 -19.05 25.50
N HIS A 159 11.47 -19.72 24.88
CA HIS A 159 11.10 -19.56 23.46
C HIS A 159 9.78 -18.78 23.38
N PRO A 160 9.75 -17.56 22.85
CA PRO A 160 8.54 -16.75 22.81
C PRO A 160 7.60 -17.14 21.70
N ILE A 161 6.30 -17.01 21.99
CA ILE A 161 5.22 -16.94 21.01
C ILE A 161 4.81 -15.48 20.90
N ILE A 162 5.05 -14.85 19.76
CA ILE A 162 4.81 -13.44 19.54
C ILE A 162 3.63 -13.30 18.60
N THR A 163 2.54 -12.68 19.08
CA THR A 163 1.36 -12.37 18.29
C THR A 163 1.33 -10.89 17.98
N VAL A 164 1.26 -10.56 16.68
CA VAL A 164 1.19 -9.18 16.16
C VAL A 164 -0.13 -9.00 15.43
N LYS A 165 -1.02 -8.15 15.96
CA LYS A 165 -2.27 -7.78 15.31
C LYS A 165 -2.14 -6.38 14.70
N HIS A 166 -2.31 -6.28 13.40
CA HIS A 166 -2.11 -5.06 12.64
C HIS A 166 -3.28 -4.08 12.82
N ASN A 167 -2.97 -2.83 13.24
CA ASN A 167 -3.93 -1.73 13.38
C ASN A 167 -3.93 -0.78 12.17
N ALA A 168 -3.04 -1.02 11.21
CA ALA A 168 -2.92 -0.39 9.91
C ALA A 168 -2.24 -1.38 8.97
N GLU A 169 -2.25 -1.13 7.67
CA GLU A 169 -1.49 -1.93 6.71
C GLU A 169 0.00 -1.92 7.02
N ASN A 170 0.66 -3.05 6.77
CA ASN A 170 2.08 -3.23 7.04
C ASN A 170 2.69 -4.23 6.06
N GLY A 171 3.93 -4.01 5.64
CA GLY A 171 4.65 -4.91 4.74
C GLY A 171 5.79 -5.68 5.44
N TYR A 172 6.14 -5.31 6.70
CA TYR A 172 7.34 -5.79 7.35
C TYR A 172 7.19 -5.87 8.88
N ILE A 173 7.72 -6.93 9.46
CA ILE A 173 7.91 -7.11 10.90
C ILE A 173 9.38 -7.48 11.14
N GLY A 174 10.09 -6.68 11.91
CA GLY A 174 11.44 -6.99 12.40
C GLY A 174 11.39 -7.15 13.90
N LEU A 175 11.96 -8.24 14.41
CA LEU A 175 12.12 -8.52 15.82
C LEU A 175 13.61 -8.61 16.13
N VAL A 176 14.07 -7.92 17.18
CA VAL A 176 15.48 -7.90 17.56
C VAL A 176 15.61 -8.00 19.07
N ASN A 177 16.50 -8.88 19.53
CA ASN A 177 16.90 -8.95 20.92
C ASN A 177 18.37 -9.40 21.06
N ALA A 178 18.82 -9.71 22.26
CA ALA A 178 20.19 -10.16 22.51
C ALA A 178 20.54 -11.53 21.89
N SER A 179 19.55 -12.36 21.53
CA SER A 179 19.78 -13.67 20.89
C SER A 179 19.92 -13.59 19.36
N GLY A 180 19.44 -12.51 18.72
CA GLY A 180 19.50 -12.35 17.29
C GLY A 180 18.42 -11.43 16.72
N ALA A 181 18.18 -11.58 15.43
CA ALA A 181 17.15 -10.87 14.69
C ALA A 181 16.27 -11.85 13.89
N PHE A 182 14.98 -11.56 13.85
CA PHE A 182 13.99 -12.28 13.06
C PHE A 182 13.21 -11.28 12.20
N GLU A 183 13.18 -11.49 10.90
CA GLU A 183 12.53 -10.58 9.95
C GLU A 183 11.48 -11.31 9.12
N LEU A 184 10.33 -10.67 8.89
CA LEU A 184 9.21 -11.20 8.17
C LEU A 184 8.67 -10.15 7.19
N GLY A 185 8.42 -10.55 5.94
CA GLY A 185 7.92 -9.67 4.89
C GLY A 185 9.02 -8.91 4.16
N ASN A 186 8.72 -7.70 3.70
CA ASN A 186 9.66 -6.89 2.92
C ASN A 186 9.83 -5.50 3.54
N ARG A 187 11.03 -5.21 4.04
CA ARG A 187 11.37 -3.91 4.65
C ARG A 187 11.24 -2.73 3.67
N GLN A 188 11.40 -2.97 2.37
CA GLN A 188 11.32 -1.96 1.32
C GLN A 188 9.94 -1.91 0.64
N GLU A 189 8.95 -2.62 1.18
CA GLU A 189 7.59 -2.57 0.64
C GLU A 189 7.04 -1.15 0.73
N ALA A 190 6.52 -0.64 -0.40
CA ALA A 190 5.98 0.70 -0.49
C ALA A 190 4.47 0.70 -0.22
N ASP A 191 3.98 1.74 0.44
CA ASP A 191 2.55 1.98 0.71
C ASP A 191 1.79 2.45 -0.54
N GLY A 192 2.50 2.88 -1.55
CA GLY A 192 1.92 3.36 -2.79
C GLY A 192 2.93 3.63 -3.88
N GLU A 193 2.43 3.75 -5.09
CA GLU A 193 3.21 4.12 -6.27
C GLU A 193 2.78 5.48 -6.82
N THR A 194 3.73 6.25 -7.32
CA THR A 194 3.44 7.48 -8.05
C THR A 194 3.15 7.15 -9.50
N VAL A 195 1.91 7.38 -9.92
CA VAL A 195 1.47 7.23 -11.30
C VAL A 195 1.19 8.59 -11.94
N ARG A 196 1.25 8.66 -13.27
CA ARG A 196 0.86 9.85 -14.04
C ARG A 196 -0.43 9.55 -14.76
N GLN A 197 -1.43 10.38 -14.54
CA GLN A 197 -2.73 10.26 -15.20
C GLN A 197 -3.16 11.57 -15.84
N SER A 198 -4.20 11.50 -16.68
CA SER A 198 -4.84 12.68 -17.26
C SER A 198 -6.04 13.07 -16.44
N GLU A 199 -6.21 14.37 -16.18
CA GLU A 199 -7.36 14.92 -15.48
C GLU A 199 -8.18 15.82 -16.37
N LEU A 200 -9.50 15.60 -16.39
CA LEU A 200 -10.46 16.44 -17.09
C LEU A 200 -10.79 17.65 -16.22
N LEU A 201 -10.27 18.82 -16.58
CA LEU A 201 -10.41 20.04 -15.78
C LEU A 201 -11.55 20.94 -16.20
N LEU A 202 -11.91 20.94 -17.50
CA LEU A 202 -13.12 21.59 -18.02
C LEU A 202 -13.88 20.61 -18.88
N ASP A 203 -15.16 20.41 -18.60
CA ASP A 203 -16.03 19.55 -19.37
C ASP A 203 -17.35 20.24 -19.73
N TYR A 204 -17.43 20.75 -20.93
CA TYR A 204 -18.61 21.38 -21.50
C TYR A 204 -19.13 20.64 -22.75
N ARG A 205 -19.00 19.31 -22.77
CA ARG A 205 -19.47 18.48 -23.89
C ARG A 205 -20.98 18.48 -24.03
N SER A 206 -21.74 18.69 -22.96
CA SER A 206 -23.21 18.71 -22.98
C SER A 206 -23.83 20.06 -22.64
N ASN A 207 -23.08 20.98 -22.03
CA ASN A 207 -23.61 22.20 -21.43
C ASN A 207 -22.78 23.48 -21.71
N LEU A 208 -22.03 23.51 -22.81
CA LEU A 208 -21.25 24.69 -23.19
C LEU A 208 -22.13 25.94 -23.35
N TRP A 209 -23.32 25.79 -23.92
CA TRP A 209 -24.29 26.84 -24.16
C TRP A 209 -24.90 27.46 -22.89
N SER A 210 -24.86 26.76 -21.75
CA SER A 210 -25.40 27.17 -20.44
C SER A 210 -24.30 27.40 -19.42
N ASP A 211 -23.72 26.32 -18.88
CA ASP A 211 -22.72 26.41 -17.81
C ASP A 211 -21.41 26.98 -18.35
N GLY A 212 -20.97 26.56 -19.52
CA GLY A 212 -19.80 27.14 -20.17
C GLY A 212 -19.96 28.64 -20.45
N LEU A 213 -21.13 29.05 -20.98
CA LEU A 213 -21.41 30.46 -21.18
C LEU A 213 -21.44 31.28 -19.87
N ARG A 214 -22.03 30.72 -18.81
CA ARG A 214 -22.10 31.37 -17.49
C ARG A 214 -20.73 31.49 -16.84
N ALA A 215 -19.90 30.47 -16.93
CA ALA A 215 -18.56 30.42 -16.36
C ALA A 215 -17.55 31.27 -17.15
N GLY A 216 -17.78 31.48 -18.43
CA GLY A 216 -16.89 32.22 -19.31
C GLY A 216 -16.95 33.72 -19.07
N LYS A 217 -15.76 34.35 -18.95
CA LYS A 217 -15.65 35.82 -18.88
C LYS A 217 -15.78 36.40 -20.26
N GLN A 218 -16.76 37.32 -20.47
CA GLN A 218 -17.01 37.97 -21.73
C GLN A 218 -15.94 39.01 -22.07
N ASN A 219 -15.49 39.02 -23.30
CA ASN A 219 -14.72 40.11 -23.92
C ASN A 219 -13.35 40.41 -23.24
N VAL A 220 -12.67 39.37 -22.78
CA VAL A 220 -11.31 39.47 -22.20
C VAL A 220 -10.25 38.70 -23.01
N ALA A 221 -10.60 38.10 -24.13
CA ALA A 221 -9.64 37.42 -24.99
C ALA A 221 -8.71 38.39 -25.72
N ILE A 222 -7.48 37.92 -26.00
CA ILE A 222 -6.53 38.67 -26.83
C ILE A 222 -6.72 38.20 -28.28
N LEU A 223 -7.19 39.08 -29.15
CA LEU A 223 -7.41 38.76 -30.56
C LEU A 223 -6.14 38.88 -31.39
N ASN A 224 -5.16 39.66 -30.96
CA ASN A 224 -3.93 40.01 -31.68
C ASN A 224 -4.19 40.56 -33.11
N ASP A 225 -5.31 41.24 -33.27
CA ASP A 225 -5.73 41.89 -34.52
C ASP A 225 -6.27 43.27 -34.15
N THR A 226 -5.51 44.30 -34.48
CA THR A 226 -5.85 45.71 -34.15
C THR A 226 -7.08 46.20 -34.91
N THR A 227 -7.54 45.48 -35.92
CA THR A 227 -8.75 45.83 -36.66
C THR A 227 -10.04 45.25 -36.04
N GLN A 228 -9.90 44.40 -35.00
CA GLN A 228 -11.01 43.77 -34.30
C GLN A 228 -11.24 44.42 -32.95
N ALA A 229 -12.54 44.65 -32.62
CA ALA A 229 -12.95 45.18 -31.34
C ALA A 229 -13.88 44.17 -30.63
N LEU A 230 -13.62 43.89 -29.35
CA LEU A 230 -14.49 43.06 -28.50
C LEU A 230 -15.66 43.93 -27.99
N ASN A 231 -16.62 44.20 -28.84
CA ASN A 231 -17.73 45.15 -28.61
C ASN A 231 -19.12 44.52 -28.62
N VAL A 232 -19.18 43.21 -28.94
CA VAL A 232 -20.44 42.43 -28.90
C VAL A 232 -20.25 41.22 -27.96
N ARG A 233 -21.34 40.48 -27.72
CA ARG A 233 -21.29 39.36 -26.76
C ARG A 233 -21.40 38.02 -27.43
N VAL A 234 -20.85 37.00 -26.80
CA VAL A 234 -21.16 35.60 -27.11
C VAL A 234 -22.46 35.25 -26.39
N GLY A 235 -23.40 34.65 -27.09
CA GLY A 235 -24.68 34.18 -26.60
C GLY A 235 -24.91 32.71 -26.93
N SER A 236 -26.05 32.18 -26.53
CA SER A 236 -26.52 30.84 -26.91
C SER A 236 -27.56 30.89 -28.01
N TYR A 237 -27.54 29.92 -28.92
CA TYR A 237 -28.48 29.78 -30.02
C TYR A 237 -28.98 28.33 -30.08
N ASP A 238 -30.29 28.17 -30.33
CA ASP A 238 -30.93 26.86 -30.53
C ASP A 238 -31.23 26.67 -32.00
N PHE A 239 -30.72 25.59 -32.58
CA PHE A 239 -30.98 25.22 -33.93
C PHE A 239 -31.28 23.71 -34.02
N ASN A 240 -32.49 23.37 -34.43
CA ASN A 240 -32.97 21.99 -34.53
C ASN A 240 -32.81 21.18 -33.24
N GLY A 241 -33.07 21.79 -32.07
CA GLY A 241 -32.94 21.19 -30.77
C GLY A 241 -31.51 21.03 -30.27
N ARG A 242 -30.51 21.52 -31.03
CA ARG A 242 -29.10 21.60 -30.64
C ARG A 242 -28.74 23.03 -30.23
N LYS A 243 -28.02 23.17 -29.17
CA LYS A 243 -27.66 24.46 -28.58
C LYS A 243 -26.19 24.78 -28.74
N PHE A 244 -25.89 25.98 -29.19
CA PHE A 244 -24.56 26.41 -29.58
C PHE A 244 -24.19 27.76 -28.93
N LEU A 245 -22.90 28.06 -28.85
CA LEU A 245 -22.40 29.42 -28.68
C LEU A 245 -22.29 30.08 -30.04
N PHE A 246 -22.64 31.35 -30.11
CA PHE A 246 -22.59 32.17 -31.33
C PHE A 246 -22.31 33.65 -31.00
N LEU A 247 -22.00 34.44 -32.02
CA LEU A 247 -21.89 35.90 -31.90
C LEU A 247 -23.28 36.53 -31.85
N SER A 248 -23.67 37.12 -30.73
CA SER A 248 -24.96 37.77 -30.55
C SER A 248 -24.89 39.27 -30.81
N ASN A 249 -26.02 39.89 -31.26
CA ASN A 249 -26.16 41.35 -31.44
C ASN A 249 -25.11 42.01 -32.35
N TRP A 250 -24.61 41.29 -33.34
CA TRP A 250 -23.68 41.84 -34.32
C TRP A 250 -24.45 42.72 -35.34
N SER A 251 -23.71 43.62 -35.96
CA SER A 251 -24.27 44.55 -36.97
C SER A 251 -23.37 44.58 -38.20
N THR A 252 -23.98 44.86 -39.34
CA THR A 252 -23.28 45.15 -40.62
C THR A 252 -22.83 46.60 -40.71
N SER A 253 -23.31 47.48 -39.84
CA SER A 253 -22.89 48.88 -39.76
C SER A 253 -21.97 49.09 -38.59
N GLY A 254 -20.81 49.69 -38.82
CA GLY A 254 -19.87 50.05 -37.73
C GLY A 254 -18.53 49.32 -37.74
N GLY A 255 -18.18 48.63 -38.81
CA GLY A 255 -16.86 48.01 -38.98
C GLY A 255 -16.76 46.60 -38.42
N ASN A 256 -15.61 46.22 -37.94
CA ASN A 256 -15.37 44.90 -37.37
C ASN A 256 -15.92 44.82 -35.94
N SER A 257 -16.62 43.72 -35.65
CA SER A 257 -17.16 43.43 -34.32
C SER A 257 -16.76 42.01 -33.91
N ALA A 258 -16.39 41.84 -32.64
CA ALA A 258 -16.09 40.52 -32.09
C ALA A 258 -16.64 40.38 -30.67
N GLY A 259 -16.89 39.14 -30.28
CA GLY A 259 -17.22 38.73 -28.91
C GLY A 259 -16.41 37.53 -28.50
N SER A 260 -16.09 37.44 -27.23
CA SER A 260 -15.30 36.31 -26.73
C SER A 260 -15.75 35.79 -25.38
N LEU A 261 -15.42 34.54 -25.12
CA LEU A 261 -15.47 33.90 -23.79
C LEU A 261 -14.07 33.46 -23.39
N THR A 262 -13.73 33.64 -22.13
CA THR A 262 -12.47 33.19 -21.56
C THR A 262 -12.74 32.35 -20.31
N TRP A 263 -12.20 31.16 -20.25
CA TRP A 263 -12.23 30.28 -19.10
C TRP A 263 -10.85 30.18 -18.47
N ASP A 264 -10.76 30.41 -17.17
CA ASP A 264 -9.57 30.05 -16.40
C ASP A 264 -9.52 28.51 -16.23
N ILE A 265 -8.38 27.89 -16.50
CA ILE A 265 -8.19 26.45 -16.30
C ILE A 265 -8.05 26.22 -14.78
N PRO A 266 -8.90 25.37 -14.17
CA PRO A 266 -8.81 25.06 -12.76
C PRO A 266 -7.47 24.43 -12.36
N ALA A 267 -7.16 24.38 -11.06
CA ALA A 267 -6.08 23.58 -10.53
C ALA A 267 -6.40 22.10 -10.67
N ASP A 268 -5.37 21.27 -10.82
CA ASP A 268 -5.49 19.81 -10.78
C ASP A 268 -5.73 19.30 -9.35
N SER A 269 -5.85 17.98 -9.18
CA SER A 269 -6.05 17.31 -7.89
C SER A 269 -4.94 17.59 -6.86
N ASN A 270 -3.74 17.99 -7.31
CA ASN A 270 -2.63 18.41 -6.43
C ASN A 270 -2.66 19.89 -6.09
N GLY A 271 -3.65 20.65 -6.58
CA GLY A 271 -3.75 22.11 -6.40
C GLY A 271 -2.84 22.92 -7.34
N GLU A 272 -2.19 22.27 -8.33
CA GLU A 272 -1.28 22.95 -9.25
C GLU A 272 -2.03 23.57 -10.44
N LYS A 273 -1.87 24.90 -10.60
CA LYS A 273 -2.47 25.66 -11.72
C LYS A 273 -1.58 25.63 -12.95
N GLY A 274 -2.25 25.51 -14.10
CA GLY A 274 -1.63 25.53 -15.42
C GLY A 274 -0.99 24.21 -15.82
N SER A 275 -0.74 24.04 -17.13
CA SER A 275 -0.23 22.80 -17.71
C SER A 275 0.83 23.06 -18.78
N LEU A 276 1.82 22.18 -18.84
CA LEU A 276 2.76 22.08 -19.97
C LEU A 276 2.29 21.02 -20.97
N ASN A 277 1.43 20.11 -20.51
CA ASN A 277 0.96 18.98 -21.30
C ASN A 277 -0.55 18.94 -21.20
N ASP A 278 -1.23 19.25 -22.30
CA ASP A 278 -2.68 19.37 -22.31
C ASP A 278 -3.30 18.93 -23.63
N TYR A 279 -4.60 18.66 -23.54
CA TYR A 279 -5.43 18.33 -24.68
C TYR A 279 -6.72 19.14 -24.62
N ILE A 280 -7.05 19.79 -25.73
CA ILE A 280 -8.26 20.56 -25.92
C ILE A 280 -9.02 19.97 -27.08
N TRP A 281 -10.26 19.64 -26.88
CA TRP A 281 -11.15 19.19 -27.92
C TRP A 281 -12.39 20.06 -27.95
N TRP A 282 -12.85 20.41 -29.16
CA TRP A 282 -14.10 21.13 -29.32
C TRP A 282 -14.80 20.71 -30.60
N ARG A 283 -16.09 21.09 -30.74
CA ARG A 283 -16.89 20.91 -31.92
C ARG A 283 -17.42 22.25 -32.36
N GLN A 284 -17.18 22.60 -33.64
CA GLN A 284 -17.63 23.84 -34.27
C GLN A 284 -18.34 23.58 -35.59
N LEU A 285 -19.23 24.52 -35.99
CA LEU A 285 -19.82 24.60 -37.31
C LEU A 285 -19.35 25.87 -37.99
N PHE A 286 -18.95 25.78 -39.25
CA PHE A 286 -18.50 26.93 -40.04
C PHE A 286 -18.82 26.74 -41.50
N TRP A 287 -20.04 27.12 -41.91
CA TRP A 287 -20.40 27.14 -43.33
C TRP A 287 -21.34 28.29 -43.66
N MET A 288 -21.27 28.78 -44.94
CA MET A 288 -21.96 29.95 -45.38
C MET A 288 -23.21 29.60 -46.19
N GLY A 289 -24.22 30.47 -46.12
CA GLY A 289 -25.41 30.45 -46.98
C GLY A 289 -25.30 31.34 -48.22
N ALA A 290 -24.31 32.27 -48.23
CA ALA A 290 -24.03 33.15 -49.36
C ALA A 290 -22.53 33.47 -49.45
N ILE A 291 -22.03 33.68 -50.68
CA ILE A 291 -20.59 33.88 -50.96
C ILE A 291 -20.00 35.16 -50.36
N ASN A 292 -20.82 36.17 -50.06
CA ASN A 292 -20.43 37.46 -49.48
C ASN A 292 -20.40 37.45 -47.94
N GLN A 293 -20.76 36.33 -47.29
CA GLN A 293 -20.68 36.19 -45.85
C GLN A 293 -19.22 36.00 -45.40
N LEU A 294 -18.78 36.75 -44.40
CA LEU A 294 -17.42 36.73 -43.83
C LEU A 294 -17.49 36.60 -42.34
N GLY A 295 -16.41 36.08 -41.72
CA GLY A 295 -16.33 35.94 -40.28
C GLY A 295 -15.21 34.98 -39.81
N PHE A 296 -15.09 34.84 -38.53
CA PHE A 296 -14.10 33.94 -37.94
C PHE A 296 -14.56 33.31 -36.59
N ILE A 297 -13.98 32.15 -36.29
CA ILE A 297 -13.92 31.54 -34.96
C ILE A 297 -12.45 31.41 -34.62
N LYS A 298 -12.04 31.85 -33.42
CA LYS A 298 -10.68 31.62 -32.86
C LYS A 298 -10.80 30.87 -31.56
N LEU A 299 -10.00 29.80 -31.42
CA LEU A 299 -9.76 29.12 -30.15
C LEU A 299 -8.29 29.25 -29.81
N THR A 300 -7.98 29.90 -28.69
CA THR A 300 -6.60 30.24 -28.35
C THR A 300 -6.34 29.95 -26.88
N VAL A 301 -5.08 29.79 -26.55
CA VAL A 301 -4.60 29.47 -25.20
C VAL A 301 -3.59 30.52 -24.76
N SER A 302 -3.71 30.99 -23.53
CA SER A 302 -2.75 31.92 -22.91
C SER A 302 -2.23 31.36 -21.58
N ASP A 303 -1.10 31.93 -21.12
CA ASP A 303 -0.53 31.66 -19.82
C ASP A 303 -1.25 32.44 -18.69
N THR A 304 -0.74 32.30 -17.48
CA THR A 304 -1.26 32.97 -16.26
C THR A 304 -1.27 34.49 -16.39
N ASN A 305 -0.32 35.06 -17.14
CA ASN A 305 -0.20 36.49 -17.38
C ASN A 305 -1.06 36.99 -18.56
N GLY A 306 -1.84 36.08 -19.17
CA GLY A 306 -2.64 36.40 -20.36
C GLY A 306 -1.81 36.50 -21.66
N GLN A 307 -0.56 36.07 -21.66
CA GLN A 307 0.27 36.06 -22.85
C GLN A 307 -0.12 34.89 -23.75
N PHE A 308 -0.34 35.18 -25.04
CA PHE A 308 -0.69 34.16 -26.04
C PHE A 308 0.38 33.06 -26.14
N LEU A 309 -0.06 31.80 -26.20
CA LEU A 309 0.77 30.63 -26.39
C LEU A 309 0.58 30.01 -27.78
N TYR A 310 -0.58 29.49 -28.05
CA TYR A 310 -0.96 28.82 -29.31
C TYR A 310 -2.47 28.83 -29.50
N GLY A 311 -2.92 28.50 -30.68
CA GLY A 311 -4.34 28.37 -30.97
C GLY A 311 -4.60 28.16 -32.45
N VAL A 312 -5.87 28.19 -32.80
CA VAL A 312 -6.33 28.07 -34.19
C VAL A 312 -7.38 29.13 -34.48
N GLU A 313 -7.45 29.49 -35.78
CA GLU A 313 -8.57 30.28 -36.29
C GLU A 313 -9.16 29.64 -37.50
N THR A 314 -10.51 29.60 -37.58
CA THR A 314 -11.27 29.29 -38.76
C THR A 314 -11.76 30.61 -39.33
N TYR A 315 -11.33 30.96 -40.51
CA TYR A 315 -11.50 32.32 -41.04
C TYR A 315 -11.99 32.34 -42.49
N LYS A 316 -12.90 33.23 -42.80
CA LYS A 316 -13.28 33.59 -44.16
C LYS A 316 -13.12 35.09 -44.37
N ARG A 317 -12.12 35.47 -45.21
CA ARG A 317 -11.66 36.86 -45.39
C ARG A 317 -12.18 37.54 -46.67
N THR A 318 -12.53 36.74 -47.68
CA THR A 318 -12.87 37.22 -49.02
C THR A 318 -14.16 36.56 -49.52
N TYR A 319 -14.76 37.15 -50.55
CA TYR A 319 -15.91 36.57 -51.22
C TYR A 319 -15.54 35.26 -51.94
N GLY A 320 -16.50 34.42 -52.18
CA GLY A 320 -16.30 33.09 -52.76
C GLY A 320 -16.52 31.97 -51.72
N LEU A 321 -16.04 30.77 -52.02
CA LEU A 321 -16.24 29.58 -51.16
C LEU A 321 -15.06 29.33 -50.22
N ASP A 322 -13.91 29.92 -50.50
CA ASP A 322 -12.65 29.60 -49.79
C ASP A 322 -12.66 30.11 -48.36
N CYS A 323 -12.34 29.19 -47.46
CA CYS A 323 -12.13 29.41 -46.04
C CYS A 323 -10.75 28.90 -45.64
N GLU A 324 -10.24 29.43 -44.54
CA GLU A 324 -8.92 29.09 -43.98
C GLU A 324 -9.09 28.44 -42.59
N TYR A 325 -8.24 27.47 -42.29
CA TYR A 325 -7.97 27.00 -40.96
C TYR A 325 -6.50 27.22 -40.68
N ASN A 326 -6.19 28.13 -39.76
CA ASN A 326 -4.84 28.58 -39.49
C ASN A 326 -4.38 28.14 -38.10
N PHE A 327 -3.19 27.58 -38.04
CA PHE A 327 -2.52 27.33 -36.76
C PHE A 327 -1.66 28.53 -36.36
N LEU A 328 -1.91 29.03 -35.16
CA LEU A 328 -1.34 30.25 -34.62
C LEU A 328 -0.36 29.87 -33.49
N ALA A 329 0.85 30.39 -33.54
CA ALA A 329 1.88 30.19 -32.54
C ALA A 329 2.41 31.51 -32.01
N SER A 330 2.78 31.56 -30.73
CA SER A 330 3.40 32.73 -30.11
C SER A 330 4.63 33.17 -30.87
N ASN A 331 4.77 34.48 -31.06
CA ASN A 331 5.99 35.09 -31.61
C ASN A 331 6.98 35.57 -30.52
N GLY A 332 6.72 35.22 -29.23
CA GLY A 332 7.53 35.63 -28.10
C GLY A 332 7.44 37.11 -27.70
N LYS A 333 6.67 37.90 -28.47
CA LYS A 333 6.53 39.37 -28.27
C LYS A 333 5.08 39.79 -27.97
N GLY A 334 4.26 38.85 -27.48
CA GLY A 334 2.85 39.07 -27.15
C GLY A 334 1.85 38.88 -28.30
N GLY A 335 2.33 38.69 -29.52
CA GLY A 335 1.54 38.38 -30.71
C GLY A 335 1.69 36.94 -31.19
N TYR A 336 1.23 36.65 -32.40
CA TYR A 336 1.35 35.34 -33.02
C TYR A 336 1.84 35.42 -34.47
N ASN A 337 2.37 34.28 -34.93
CA ASN A 337 2.64 33.98 -36.34
C ASN A 337 1.70 32.86 -36.79
N ILE A 338 1.29 32.87 -38.07
CA ILE A 338 0.58 31.75 -38.67
C ILE A 338 1.67 30.74 -39.12
N LEU A 339 1.80 29.63 -38.39
CA LEU A 339 2.76 28.57 -38.74
C LEU A 339 2.28 27.67 -39.86
N LYS A 340 0.96 27.46 -39.95
CA LYS A 340 0.35 26.64 -40.98
C LYS A 340 -1.03 27.19 -41.36
N ARG A 341 -1.29 27.20 -42.66
CA ARG A 341 -2.61 27.50 -43.23
C ARG A 341 -3.08 26.30 -44.02
N TRP A 342 -4.31 25.90 -43.77
CA TRP A 342 -5.08 24.97 -44.59
C TRP A 342 -6.25 25.69 -45.17
N THR A 343 -6.72 25.23 -46.33
CA THR A 343 -7.88 25.79 -47.00
C THR A 343 -8.97 24.73 -47.18
N PHE A 344 -10.21 25.16 -47.11
CA PHE A 344 -11.38 24.34 -47.38
C PHE A 344 -12.49 25.22 -47.97
N GLN A 345 -13.51 24.58 -48.53
CA GLN A 345 -14.67 25.33 -49.02
C GLN A 345 -15.78 25.36 -47.97
N GLY A 346 -16.24 26.54 -47.58
CA GLY A 346 -17.23 26.74 -46.52
C GLY A 346 -18.66 26.38 -46.91
N THR A 347 -18.84 25.24 -47.59
CA THR A 347 -20.14 24.69 -47.99
C THR A 347 -20.74 23.79 -46.91
N HIS A 348 -21.97 23.31 -47.14
CA HIS A 348 -22.63 22.32 -46.27
C HIS A 348 -22.20 20.88 -46.57
N LEU A 349 -21.37 20.64 -47.57
CA LEU A 349 -20.95 19.31 -48.00
C LEU A 349 -19.75 18.83 -47.17
N ASP A 350 -19.82 17.62 -46.61
CA ASP A 350 -18.80 17.03 -45.75
C ASP A 350 -17.51 16.63 -46.50
N THR A 351 -17.57 16.46 -47.82
CA THR A 351 -16.42 16.25 -48.69
C THR A 351 -15.59 17.51 -48.94
N GLN A 352 -16.17 18.70 -48.70
CA GLN A 352 -15.55 20.00 -48.96
C GLN A 352 -15.24 20.78 -47.67
N ASN A 353 -15.92 20.44 -46.57
CA ASN A 353 -15.87 21.20 -45.31
C ASN A 353 -15.76 20.29 -44.11
N PRO A 354 -14.63 20.34 -43.35
CA PRO A 354 -14.48 19.57 -42.13
C PRO A 354 -15.35 20.08 -40.96
N PHE A 355 -15.89 21.30 -41.04
CA PHE A 355 -16.68 21.98 -40.02
C PHE A 355 -18.17 22.07 -40.35
N ASN A 356 -18.73 21.02 -40.92
CA ASN A 356 -20.18 20.89 -41.19
C ASN A 356 -20.87 20.05 -40.07
N GLU A 357 -22.19 19.89 -40.16
CA GLU A 357 -23.00 19.24 -39.13
C GLU A 357 -22.65 17.77 -38.83
N PRO A 358 -22.33 16.88 -39.78
CA PRO A 358 -21.93 15.50 -39.46
C PRO A 358 -20.55 15.40 -38.80
N ARG A 359 -19.72 16.43 -38.94
CA ARG A 359 -18.34 16.47 -38.42
C ARG A 359 -18.15 17.61 -37.43
N GLY A 360 -17.24 18.54 -37.67
CA GLY A 360 -17.05 19.77 -36.93
C GLY A 360 -16.12 19.68 -35.74
N TRP A 361 -15.59 18.49 -35.40
CA TRP A 361 -14.61 18.36 -34.32
C TRP A 361 -13.23 18.80 -34.75
N SER A 362 -12.48 19.28 -33.78
CA SER A 362 -11.09 19.63 -33.90
C SER A 362 -10.41 19.48 -32.51
N ASP A 363 -9.11 19.32 -32.51
CA ASP A 363 -8.34 19.21 -31.25
C ASP A 363 -6.92 19.79 -31.37
N LEU A 364 -6.38 20.12 -30.20
CA LEU A 364 -5.00 20.52 -29.98
C LEU A 364 -4.42 19.69 -28.84
N LYS A 365 -3.29 19.06 -29.09
CA LYS A 365 -2.53 18.34 -28.06
C LYS A 365 -1.16 18.98 -27.87
N ARG A 366 -0.88 19.41 -26.66
CA ARG A 366 0.40 20.06 -26.31
C ARG A 366 1.27 19.14 -25.49
N ASN A 367 2.56 19.15 -25.79
CA ASN A 367 3.63 18.56 -25.00
C ASN A 367 4.77 19.57 -24.93
N ASP A 368 4.79 20.40 -23.88
CA ASP A 368 5.67 21.54 -23.63
C ASP A 368 5.75 22.50 -24.84
N ASP A 369 6.82 22.47 -25.62
CA ASP A 369 7.03 23.31 -26.79
C ASP A 369 6.45 22.72 -28.10
N LYS A 370 5.83 21.53 -28.04
CA LYS A 370 5.26 20.86 -29.20
C LYS A 370 3.74 20.88 -29.14
N VAL A 371 3.11 21.33 -30.24
CA VAL A 371 1.65 21.31 -30.37
C VAL A 371 1.26 20.52 -31.60
N GLN A 372 0.43 19.51 -31.40
CA GLN A 372 -0.22 18.73 -32.45
C GLN A 372 -1.58 19.32 -32.75
N VAL A 373 -1.92 19.44 -34.00
CA VAL A 373 -3.18 20.02 -34.47
C VAL A 373 -3.94 18.99 -35.28
N TYR A 374 -5.21 18.73 -34.93
CA TYR A 374 -6.08 17.95 -35.82
C TYR A 374 -6.51 18.77 -37.05
N TRP A 375 -6.23 18.22 -38.21
CA TRP A 375 -6.74 18.76 -39.46
C TRP A 375 -7.26 17.63 -40.36
N TRP A 376 -8.57 17.54 -40.49
CA TRP A 376 -9.30 16.67 -41.44
C TRP A 376 -8.68 15.26 -41.58
N GLY A 377 -8.49 14.55 -40.46
CA GLY A 377 -7.93 13.20 -40.40
C GLY A 377 -6.40 13.12 -40.33
N SER A 378 -5.68 14.26 -40.26
CA SER A 378 -4.24 14.32 -40.04
C SER A 378 -3.90 15.03 -38.75
N TYR A 379 -2.69 14.75 -38.21
CA TYR A 379 -2.21 15.27 -36.92
C TYR A 379 -0.79 15.86 -37.03
N PRO A 380 -0.58 16.92 -37.82
CA PRO A 380 0.72 17.58 -37.89
C PRO A 380 1.11 18.16 -36.53
N THR A 381 2.40 18.05 -36.21
CA THR A 381 3.00 18.55 -34.96
C THR A 381 3.98 19.68 -35.28
N PHE A 382 3.90 20.76 -34.52
CA PHE A 382 4.74 21.95 -34.66
C PHE A 382 5.52 22.19 -33.39
N THR A 383 6.80 22.58 -33.50
CA THR A 383 7.62 23.02 -32.39
C THR A 383 7.57 24.54 -32.30
N ILE A 384 7.29 25.06 -31.09
CA ILE A 384 7.15 26.49 -30.79
C ILE A 384 8.09 26.81 -29.62
N PRO A 385 9.36 27.11 -29.86
CA PRO A 385 10.33 27.35 -28.78
C PRO A 385 9.92 28.45 -27.80
N GLU A 386 9.13 29.43 -28.26
CA GLU A 386 8.66 30.58 -27.49
C GLU A 386 7.69 30.23 -26.37
N ILE A 387 7.10 29.04 -26.38
CA ILE A 387 6.17 28.57 -25.32
C ILE A 387 6.80 27.54 -24.38
N LYS A 388 8.06 27.17 -24.58
CA LYS A 388 8.74 26.19 -23.78
C LYS A 388 8.74 26.58 -22.30
N GLY A 389 8.29 25.66 -21.41
CA GLY A 389 8.17 25.89 -19.98
C GLY A 389 7.08 26.85 -19.54
N ARG A 390 6.29 27.46 -20.46
CA ARG A 390 5.20 28.36 -20.14
C ARG A 390 3.90 27.58 -20.04
N LYS A 391 3.24 27.65 -18.87
CA LYS A 391 2.04 26.84 -18.57
C LYS A 391 0.79 27.45 -19.22
N SER A 392 -0.04 26.62 -19.90
CA SER A 392 -1.39 26.94 -20.31
C SER A 392 -2.26 27.23 -19.08
N ALA A 393 -2.94 28.36 -19.03
CA ALA A 393 -3.75 28.75 -17.88
C ALA A 393 -5.16 29.24 -18.24
N LYS A 394 -5.37 29.67 -19.48
CA LYS A 394 -6.67 30.15 -19.95
C LYS A 394 -6.97 29.69 -21.35
N ILE A 395 -8.24 29.41 -21.62
CA ILE A 395 -8.78 29.12 -22.96
C ILE A 395 -9.67 30.27 -23.36
N HIS A 396 -9.51 30.71 -24.58
CA HIS A 396 -10.28 31.78 -25.18
C HIS A 396 -11.00 31.29 -26.43
N LEU A 397 -12.28 31.59 -26.52
CA LEU A 397 -13.10 31.36 -27.71
C LEU A 397 -13.63 32.72 -28.19
N ALA A 398 -13.34 33.08 -29.41
CA ALA A 398 -13.80 34.33 -29.99
C ALA A 398 -14.48 34.11 -31.35
N PHE A 399 -15.47 34.93 -31.58
CA PHE A 399 -16.20 35.04 -32.85
C PHE A 399 -16.10 36.47 -33.35
N GLY A 400 -16.10 36.67 -34.68
CA GLY A 400 -16.09 38.03 -35.20
C GLY A 400 -16.59 38.15 -36.62
N THR A 401 -16.97 39.39 -36.94
CA THR A 401 -17.33 39.83 -38.29
C THR A 401 -16.06 40.30 -39.02
N VAL A 402 -16.19 40.45 -40.34
CA VAL A 402 -15.11 41.01 -41.18
C VAL A 402 -15.69 42.17 -41.97
N ARG A 403 -15.23 43.38 -41.64
CA ARG A 403 -15.76 44.64 -42.24
C ARG A 403 -17.29 44.71 -42.07
N ASN A 404 -17.97 45.34 -42.96
CA ASN A 404 -19.43 45.48 -42.95
C ASN A 404 -20.16 44.37 -43.77
N ASN A 405 -19.60 43.15 -43.75
CA ASN A 405 -20.18 42.04 -44.49
C ASN A 405 -21.14 41.21 -43.60
N PRO A 406 -22.13 40.55 -44.19
CA PRO A 406 -22.98 39.63 -43.48
C PRO A 406 -22.18 38.52 -42.84
N LEU A 407 -22.59 38.11 -41.62
CA LEU A 407 -21.94 37.03 -40.88
C LEU A 407 -22.21 35.68 -41.56
N ILE A 408 -21.32 34.76 -41.40
CA ILE A 408 -21.46 33.37 -41.86
C ILE A 408 -22.70 32.73 -41.22
N THR A 409 -23.54 32.06 -42.04
CA THR A 409 -24.82 31.52 -41.61
C THR A 409 -24.71 30.54 -40.45
N ARG A 410 -23.70 29.65 -40.47
CA ARG A 410 -23.43 28.70 -39.41
C ARG A 410 -22.02 28.93 -38.89
N MET A 411 -21.90 29.72 -37.86
CA MET A 411 -20.65 30.05 -37.19
C MET A 411 -20.85 29.84 -35.69
N TYR A 412 -20.72 28.57 -35.25
CA TYR A 412 -21.14 28.11 -33.95
C TYR A 412 -20.11 27.23 -33.31
N VAL A 413 -20.07 27.16 -31.96
CA VAL A 413 -19.33 26.17 -31.18
C VAL A 413 -20.27 25.47 -30.21
N GLU A 414 -20.29 24.15 -30.23
CA GLU A 414 -21.25 23.31 -29.51
C GLU A 414 -20.70 22.69 -28.24
N GLN A 415 -19.47 22.22 -28.30
CA GLN A 415 -18.87 21.42 -27.28
C GLN A 415 -17.41 21.86 -27.06
N LEU A 416 -16.93 21.71 -25.84
CA LEU A 416 -15.53 21.95 -25.49
C LEU A 416 -15.17 21.17 -24.25
N TYR A 417 -13.98 20.54 -24.25
CA TYR A 417 -13.36 20.08 -23.01
C TYR A 417 -11.86 20.31 -23.01
N TYR A 418 -11.30 20.35 -21.81
CA TYR A 418 -9.88 20.51 -21.57
C TYR A 418 -9.40 19.47 -20.57
N GLN A 419 -8.31 18.79 -20.90
CA GLN A 419 -7.65 17.78 -20.10
C GLN A 419 -6.21 18.19 -19.84
N LYS A 420 -5.76 18.06 -18.61
CA LYS A 420 -4.36 18.18 -18.23
C LYS A 420 -3.75 16.78 -18.19
N ASP A 421 -2.64 16.58 -18.92
CA ASP A 421 -1.92 15.31 -18.94
C ASP A 421 -0.76 15.28 -17.92
N PHE A 422 -0.34 14.05 -17.55
CA PHE A 422 0.78 13.78 -16.65
C PHE A 422 0.65 14.35 -15.24
N VAL A 423 -0.55 14.45 -14.72
CA VAL A 423 -0.78 14.79 -13.30
C VAL A 423 -0.30 13.61 -12.45
N GLN A 424 0.60 13.91 -11.50
CA GLN A 424 1.12 12.89 -10.58
C GLN A 424 0.07 12.60 -9.50
N THR A 425 -0.29 11.33 -9.36
CA THR A 425 -1.15 10.87 -8.28
C THR A 425 -0.49 9.69 -7.58
N THR A 426 -0.77 9.54 -6.28
CA THR A 426 -0.34 8.36 -5.53
C THR A 426 -1.47 7.34 -5.58
N ARG A 427 -1.16 6.17 -6.11
CA ARG A 427 -2.03 5.00 -6.08
C ARG A 427 -1.62 4.14 -4.90
N ASP A 428 -2.56 3.83 -4.04
CA ASP A 428 -2.40 2.89 -2.95
C ASP A 428 -2.14 1.47 -3.46
N ILE A 429 -1.17 0.78 -2.85
CA ILE A 429 -0.85 -0.61 -3.17
C ILE A 429 -1.16 -1.44 -1.92
N PRO A 430 -2.06 -2.42 -2.00
CA PRO A 430 -2.34 -3.29 -0.87
C PRO A 430 -1.06 -3.95 -0.34
N ASN A 431 -0.79 -3.75 0.94
CA ASN A 431 0.39 -4.30 1.59
C ASN A 431 0.17 -5.75 2.05
N ARG A 432 1.26 -6.45 2.32
CA ARG A 432 1.29 -7.88 2.69
C ARG A 432 0.41 -8.22 3.88
N TYR A 433 0.41 -7.37 4.91
CA TYR A 433 -0.39 -7.54 6.13
C TYR A 433 -1.43 -6.43 6.21
N PRO A 434 -2.68 -6.67 5.79
CA PRO A 434 -3.75 -5.68 5.83
C PRO A 434 -4.15 -5.34 7.27
N MET A 435 -4.87 -4.23 7.43
CA MET A 435 -5.43 -3.86 8.73
C MET A 435 -6.34 -4.97 9.28
N GLY A 436 -6.09 -5.38 10.55
CA GLY A 436 -6.82 -6.45 11.23
C GLY A 436 -6.16 -7.82 11.10
N SER A 437 -5.22 -8.03 10.18
CA SER A 437 -4.45 -9.26 10.04
C SER A 437 -3.65 -9.57 11.30
N GLN A 438 -3.53 -10.84 11.62
CA GLN A 438 -2.82 -11.35 12.78
C GLN A 438 -1.65 -12.25 12.35
N VAL A 439 -0.47 -11.92 12.80
CA VAL A 439 0.75 -12.73 12.60
C VAL A 439 1.13 -13.37 13.93
N VAL A 440 1.34 -14.68 13.93
CA VAL A 440 1.82 -15.44 15.09
C VAL A 440 3.19 -16.04 14.73
N ILE A 441 4.21 -15.67 15.48
CA ILE A 441 5.59 -16.17 15.37
C ILE A 441 5.86 -17.03 16.59
N ASN A 442 5.97 -18.34 16.38
CA ASN A 442 6.23 -19.31 17.45
C ASN A 442 7.67 -19.80 17.34
N SER A 443 8.52 -19.34 18.27
CA SER A 443 9.94 -19.71 18.33
C SER A 443 10.20 -21.05 19.05
N ASP A 444 9.17 -21.69 19.59
CA ASP A 444 9.28 -23.02 20.20
C ASP A 444 9.09 -24.12 19.15
N GLU A 445 8.22 -23.87 18.15
CA GLU A 445 7.91 -24.80 17.07
C GLU A 445 8.51 -24.38 15.71
N ASP A 446 9.23 -23.26 15.68
CA ASP A 446 9.80 -22.68 14.48
C ASP A 446 8.75 -22.43 13.37
N THR A 447 7.58 -21.88 13.76
CA THR A 447 6.45 -21.66 12.84
C THR A 447 6.03 -20.20 12.75
N VAL A 448 5.51 -19.82 11.57
CA VAL A 448 4.87 -18.52 11.32
C VAL A 448 3.48 -18.76 10.73
N LEU A 449 2.47 -18.16 11.37
CA LEU A 449 1.10 -18.16 10.89
C LEU A 449 0.66 -16.73 10.60
N VAL A 450 0.03 -16.52 9.45
CA VAL A 450 -0.66 -15.28 9.09
C VAL A 450 -2.13 -15.61 8.91
N ASP A 451 -2.98 -15.03 9.75
CA ASP A 451 -4.42 -15.31 9.81
C ASP A 451 -4.74 -16.82 9.89
N GLY A 452 -3.91 -17.55 10.69
CA GLY A 452 -4.04 -18.99 10.88
C GLY A 452 -3.44 -19.86 9.77
N LEU A 453 -2.89 -19.27 8.71
CA LEU A 453 -2.25 -20.00 7.62
C LEU A 453 -0.72 -19.98 7.73
N ALA A 454 -0.07 -21.13 7.52
CA ALA A 454 1.38 -21.23 7.55
C ALA A 454 2.02 -20.37 6.44
N LYS A 455 2.95 -19.47 6.82
CA LYS A 455 3.63 -18.50 5.96
C LYS A 455 5.13 -18.43 6.20
N ILE A 456 5.77 -19.59 6.35
CA ILE A 456 7.23 -19.65 6.56
C ILE A 456 8.02 -19.01 5.40
N GLY A 457 7.48 -19.00 4.18
CA GLY A 457 8.08 -18.34 3.03
C GLY A 457 8.16 -16.81 3.10
N ASP A 458 7.51 -16.19 4.08
CA ASP A 458 7.61 -14.76 4.33
C ASP A 458 8.81 -14.41 5.25
N VAL A 459 9.45 -15.40 5.85
CA VAL A 459 10.65 -15.22 6.68
C VAL A 459 11.82 -14.84 5.80
N VAL A 460 12.52 -13.77 6.17
CA VAL A 460 13.68 -13.27 5.43
C VAL A 460 14.88 -14.17 5.69
N ASP A 461 15.62 -14.49 4.64
CA ASP A 461 16.83 -15.31 4.72
C ASP A 461 17.85 -14.69 5.70
N GLY A 462 18.41 -15.53 6.57
CA GLY A 462 19.34 -15.08 7.62
C GLY A 462 18.66 -14.73 8.94
N SER A 463 17.33 -14.82 9.02
CA SER A 463 16.59 -14.70 10.28
C SER A 463 16.93 -15.86 11.23
N SER A 464 16.96 -15.57 12.52
CA SER A 464 17.11 -16.57 13.58
C SER A 464 15.92 -16.55 14.53
N TRP A 465 15.43 -17.72 14.91
CA TRP A 465 14.37 -17.84 15.91
C TRP A 465 14.84 -17.27 17.24
N LEU A 466 14.06 -16.35 17.80
CA LEU A 466 14.48 -15.62 18.98
C LEU A 466 14.29 -16.45 20.24
N THR A 467 15.22 -16.28 21.18
CA THR A 467 15.09 -16.80 22.54
C THR A 467 15.15 -15.66 23.55
N LEU A 468 14.55 -15.85 24.72
CA LEU A 468 14.53 -14.89 25.81
C LEU A 468 15.51 -15.36 26.88
N PRO A 469 16.69 -14.74 26.99
CA PRO A 469 17.70 -15.16 27.98
C PRO A 469 17.20 -14.99 29.41
N PRO A 470 17.78 -15.72 30.41
CA PRO A 470 17.48 -15.51 31.79
C PRO A 470 17.71 -14.06 32.25
N GLY A 471 16.85 -13.57 33.12
CA GLY A 471 16.90 -12.21 33.67
C GLY A 471 16.18 -11.20 32.77
N LYS A 472 16.51 -9.92 32.97
CA LYS A 472 15.90 -8.82 32.24
C LYS A 472 16.58 -8.61 30.89
N SER A 473 15.79 -8.56 29.83
CA SER A 473 16.24 -8.31 28.47
C SER A 473 15.25 -7.38 27.74
N GLN A 474 15.65 -6.86 26.58
CA GLN A 474 14.78 -6.07 25.72
C GLN A 474 14.51 -6.84 24.44
N LEU A 475 13.26 -6.72 23.98
CA LEU A 475 12.83 -7.16 22.65
C LEU A 475 12.27 -5.96 21.92
N GLU A 476 12.79 -5.69 20.73
CA GLU A 476 12.35 -4.60 19.88
C GLU A 476 11.57 -5.12 18.69
N LEU A 477 10.45 -4.48 18.38
CA LEU A 477 9.63 -4.77 17.21
C LEU A 477 9.62 -3.56 16.29
N TYR A 478 9.99 -3.78 15.04
CA TYR A 478 9.99 -2.81 13.95
C TYR A 478 8.88 -3.13 12.96
N VAL A 479 8.33 -2.09 12.35
CA VAL A 479 7.31 -2.17 11.28
C VAL A 479 7.72 -1.28 10.11
N SER A 480 7.02 -1.39 8.96
CA SER A 480 7.25 -0.52 7.81
C SER A 480 7.16 0.96 8.18
N SER A 481 7.97 1.80 7.53
CA SER A 481 8.10 3.23 7.84
C SER A 481 6.79 4.03 7.64
N PHE A 482 5.90 3.57 6.78
CA PHE A 482 4.60 4.19 6.51
C PHE A 482 3.52 3.88 7.57
N VAL A 483 3.76 2.90 8.47
CA VAL A 483 2.78 2.49 9.48
C VAL A 483 2.59 3.59 10.53
N LYS A 484 1.47 4.31 10.47
CA LYS A 484 1.13 5.39 11.40
C LYS A 484 0.60 4.89 12.74
N LYS A 485 -0.16 3.78 12.73
CA LYS A 485 -0.77 3.18 13.93
C LYS A 485 -0.08 1.87 14.24
N LYS A 486 0.72 1.85 15.30
CA LYS A 486 1.47 0.67 15.72
C LYS A 486 0.56 -0.53 15.98
N PRO A 487 1.01 -1.78 15.70
CA PRO A 487 0.25 -2.99 15.94
C PRO A 487 0.06 -3.24 17.45
N THR A 488 -0.97 -4.03 17.77
CA THR A 488 -1.14 -4.61 19.10
C THR A 488 -0.32 -5.90 19.16
N VAL A 489 0.52 -6.03 20.17
CA VAL A 489 1.46 -7.15 20.31
C VAL A 489 1.26 -7.83 21.64
N SER A 490 1.28 -9.16 21.65
CA SER A 490 1.45 -9.95 22.86
C SER A 490 2.64 -10.90 22.70
N ILE A 491 3.42 -11.05 23.77
CA ILE A 491 4.57 -11.93 23.86
C ILE A 491 4.25 -12.91 24.99
N GLU A 492 4.15 -14.18 24.66
CA GLU A 492 3.90 -15.26 25.61
C GLU A 492 5.10 -16.20 25.62
N PHE A 493 5.52 -16.62 26.79
CA PHE A 493 6.64 -17.56 26.95
C PHE A 493 6.52 -18.35 28.24
N GLU A 494 7.09 -19.52 28.21
CA GLU A 494 7.22 -20.42 29.37
C GLU A 494 8.58 -20.28 29.99
N GLU A 495 8.60 -20.03 31.29
CA GLU A 495 9.87 -20.00 32.05
C GLU A 495 10.37 -21.44 32.26
N ARG A 496 11.70 -21.65 32.16
CA ARG A 496 12.34 -22.96 32.25
C ARG A 496 13.51 -22.92 33.23
N TRP A 497 13.69 -23.98 34.00
CA TRP A 497 14.76 -24.09 35.01
C TRP A 497 15.57 -25.36 34.83
N LEU A 498 16.92 -25.19 35.04
CA LEU A 498 17.84 -26.34 35.13
C LEU A 498 17.64 -27.11 36.41
#